data_c2ba7dc6e70e25390dcbe63d41ed6d53
#
_entry.id   c2ba7dc6e70e25390dcbe63d41ed6d53
#
_cell.length_a   1.000
_cell.length_b   1.000
_cell.length_c   1.000
_cell.angle_alpha   90.00
_cell.angle_beta   90.00
_cell.angle_gamma   90.00
#
_symmetry.space_group_name_H-M   'P 1'
#
loop_
_entity.id
_entity.type
_entity.pdbx_description
1 polymer ?
#
loop_
_entity_poly.entity_id
_entity_poly.type
_entity_poly.pdbx_seq_one_letter_code
_entity_poly.pdbx_strand_id
1 'polypeptide(L)'
;MATRKKSADVEISVEDKLKSLHKLQSYLSEIDRIKTLRGELPLEVADLDDEIAGLGTRINNFELELKQLEENTAMQKGKIETSKAKIEKYNKQLDNVRNSKEYDHLSKEIEFETLEIELSEKHIREQSLKATLIKEQIEAANLLLKDKTSDLEHKKKELDDIVSETKATEEKIREKAKKTETTIEPRLLMAFRRIRKNARNGLGIVPIQRGACGGCFNKIPPQKQMDIKLGKKIIVCEYCGRVMIDPEMAGIVEK
;
A
#
# COMPACT_ATOMS: atom_id res chain seq x y z
N MET A 1 67.71 -15.45 -24.28
CA MET A 1 66.57 -16.40 -24.47
C MET A 1 65.77 -16.44 -23.20
N ALA A 2 64.68 -15.69 -23.16
CA ALA A 2 63.79 -15.59 -22.00
C ALA A 2 62.64 -16.58 -22.20
N THR A 3 62.59 -17.67 -21.45
CA THR A 3 61.54 -18.66 -21.44
C THR A 3 60.34 -18.11 -20.74
N ARG A 4 59.31 -17.77 -21.53
CA ARG A 4 57.96 -17.40 -21.08
C ARG A 4 57.30 -18.60 -20.42
N LYS A 5 57.24 -18.65 -19.07
CA LYS A 5 56.37 -19.59 -18.35
C LYS A 5 54.93 -19.35 -18.74
N LYS A 6 54.33 -20.24 -19.54
CA LYS A 6 52.89 -20.38 -19.68
C LYS A 6 52.35 -20.86 -18.35
N SER A 7 51.58 -20.03 -17.66
CA SER A 7 50.71 -20.46 -16.59
C SER A 7 49.69 -21.43 -17.19
N ALA A 8 49.61 -22.62 -16.66
CA ALA A 8 48.60 -23.61 -17.00
C ALA A 8 47.23 -23.06 -16.55
N ASP A 9 46.50 -22.42 -17.47
CA ASP A 9 45.10 -22.18 -17.28
C ASP A 9 44.39 -23.54 -17.26
N VAL A 10 43.93 -23.94 -16.09
CA VAL A 10 43.03 -25.07 -15.94
C VAL A 10 41.75 -24.68 -16.70
N GLU A 11 41.58 -25.24 -17.92
CA GLU A 11 40.36 -25.02 -18.71
C GLU A 11 39.17 -25.57 -17.93
N ILE A 12 38.45 -24.65 -17.22
CA ILE A 12 37.20 -24.99 -16.56
C ILE A 12 36.20 -25.46 -17.63
N SER A 13 35.58 -26.62 -17.40
CA SER A 13 34.63 -27.19 -18.36
C SER A 13 33.46 -26.23 -18.62
N VAL A 14 32.86 -26.28 -19.82
CA VAL A 14 31.69 -25.46 -20.15
C VAL A 14 30.52 -25.73 -19.19
N GLU A 15 30.38 -26.97 -18.77
CA GLU A 15 29.41 -27.40 -17.77
C GLU A 15 29.63 -26.71 -16.43
N ASP A 16 30.85 -26.64 -15.92
CA ASP A 16 31.17 -25.97 -14.65
C ASP A 16 30.94 -24.45 -14.76
N LYS A 17 31.23 -23.86 -15.92
CA LYS A 17 30.93 -22.45 -16.20
C LYS A 17 29.41 -22.17 -16.14
N LEU A 18 28.59 -23.04 -16.73
CA LEU A 18 27.13 -22.93 -16.71
C LEU A 18 26.54 -23.12 -15.30
N LYS A 19 27.05 -24.13 -14.55
CA LYS A 19 26.67 -24.36 -13.15
C LYS A 19 27.01 -23.16 -12.26
N SER A 20 28.21 -22.59 -12.44
CA SER A 20 28.65 -21.42 -11.67
C SER A 20 27.78 -20.18 -12.00
N LEU A 21 27.44 -19.96 -13.27
CA LEU A 21 26.50 -18.89 -13.68
C LEU A 21 25.11 -19.09 -13.11
N HIS A 22 24.59 -20.31 -13.12
CA HIS A 22 23.26 -20.60 -12.57
C HIS A 22 23.26 -20.40 -11.04
N LYS A 23 24.31 -20.84 -10.36
CA LYS A 23 24.48 -20.61 -8.92
C LYS A 23 24.59 -19.12 -8.57
N LEU A 24 25.31 -18.33 -9.38
CA LEU A 24 25.33 -16.88 -9.25
C LEU A 24 23.95 -16.26 -9.46
N GLN A 25 23.23 -16.74 -10.48
CA GLN A 25 21.85 -16.28 -10.75
C GLN A 25 20.93 -16.55 -9.58
N SER A 26 20.97 -17.72 -8.94
CA SER A 26 20.13 -18.04 -7.78
C SER A 26 20.41 -17.09 -6.62
N TYR A 27 21.66 -16.80 -6.28
CA TYR A 27 22.02 -15.83 -5.25
C TYR A 27 21.52 -14.42 -5.56
N LEU A 28 21.69 -13.97 -6.81
CA LEU A 28 21.25 -12.64 -7.20
C LEU A 28 19.71 -12.53 -7.24
N SER A 29 19.01 -13.61 -7.62
CA SER A 29 17.53 -13.64 -7.59
C SER A 29 17.00 -13.61 -6.16
N GLU A 30 17.68 -14.25 -5.23
CA GLU A 30 17.32 -14.21 -3.81
C GLU A 30 17.52 -12.80 -3.21
N ILE A 31 18.62 -12.13 -3.57
CA ILE A 31 18.85 -10.72 -3.20
C ILE A 31 17.75 -9.81 -3.78
N ASP A 32 17.34 -10.01 -5.04
CA ASP A 32 16.28 -9.24 -5.65
C ASP A 32 14.94 -9.46 -4.94
N ARG A 33 14.62 -10.72 -4.59
CA ARG A 33 13.42 -11.05 -3.81
C ARG A 33 13.39 -10.35 -2.46
N ILE A 34 14.52 -10.35 -1.73
CA ILE A 34 14.64 -9.64 -0.45
C ILE A 34 14.40 -8.13 -0.65
N LYS A 35 14.97 -7.55 -1.71
CA LYS A 35 14.77 -6.12 -2.01
C LYS A 35 13.32 -5.78 -2.37
N THR A 36 12.64 -6.64 -3.12
CA THR A 36 11.23 -6.46 -3.46
C THR A 36 10.37 -6.48 -2.19
N LEU A 37 10.55 -7.46 -1.32
CA LEU A 37 9.85 -7.53 -0.04
C LEU A 37 10.06 -6.28 0.82
N ARG A 38 11.30 -5.79 0.91
CA ARG A 38 11.59 -4.54 1.63
C ARG A 38 11.01 -3.29 0.95
N GLY A 39 10.73 -3.33 -0.33
CA GLY A 39 10.17 -2.22 -1.08
C GLY A 39 8.64 -2.16 -1.02
N GLU A 40 7.97 -3.28 -0.85
CA GLU A 40 6.50 -3.37 -0.77
C GLU A 40 5.97 -2.99 0.63
N LEU A 41 6.59 -3.49 1.69
CA LEU A 41 6.16 -3.24 3.08
C LEU A 41 6.13 -1.74 3.47
N PRO A 42 7.12 -0.90 3.13
CA PRO A 42 7.04 0.53 3.42
C PRO A 42 5.89 1.24 2.71
N LEU A 43 5.46 0.77 1.54
CA LEU A 43 4.30 1.32 0.84
C LEU A 43 3.01 1.00 1.58
N GLU A 44 2.85 -0.25 2.05
CA GLU A 44 1.68 -0.64 2.87
C GLU A 44 1.61 0.18 4.17
N VAL A 45 2.75 0.47 4.80
CA VAL A 45 2.83 1.31 6.00
C VAL A 45 2.44 2.76 5.67
N ALA A 46 2.91 3.31 4.55
CA ALA A 46 2.56 4.66 4.11
C ALA A 46 1.06 4.78 3.78
N ASP A 47 0.49 3.79 3.09
CA ASP A 47 -0.95 3.75 2.78
C ASP A 47 -1.80 3.74 4.05
N LEU A 48 -1.40 2.97 5.08
CA LEU A 48 -2.08 2.96 6.38
C LEU A 48 -1.93 4.29 7.14
N ASP A 49 -0.75 4.92 7.10
CA ASP A 49 -0.55 6.26 7.69
C ASP A 49 -1.46 7.31 7.02
N ASP A 50 -1.61 7.27 5.69
CA ASP A 50 -2.49 8.16 4.93
C ASP A 50 -3.97 7.90 5.22
N GLU A 51 -4.40 6.63 5.34
CA GLU A 51 -5.76 6.28 5.75
C GLU A 51 -6.09 6.82 7.15
N ILE A 52 -5.18 6.68 8.11
CA ILE A 52 -5.32 7.19 9.49
C ILE A 52 -5.43 8.72 9.49
N ALA A 53 -4.60 9.41 8.71
CA ALA A 53 -4.66 10.87 8.58
C ALA A 53 -6.00 11.31 7.96
N GLY A 54 -6.50 10.59 6.96
CA GLY A 54 -7.81 10.81 6.35
C GLY A 54 -8.96 10.63 7.33
N LEU A 55 -8.93 9.57 8.14
CA LEU A 55 -9.92 9.34 9.21
C LEU A 55 -9.89 10.42 10.27
N GLY A 56 -8.70 10.86 10.71
CA GLY A 56 -8.55 11.97 11.64
C GLY A 56 -9.15 13.28 11.12
N THR A 57 -8.93 13.60 9.85
CA THR A 57 -9.53 14.77 9.20
C THR A 57 -11.05 14.67 9.16
N ARG A 58 -11.58 13.48 8.87
CA ARG A 58 -13.02 13.23 8.82
C ARG A 58 -13.67 13.39 10.20
N ILE A 59 -13.05 12.87 11.24
CA ILE A 59 -13.50 13.02 12.64
C ILE A 59 -13.55 14.50 13.02
N ASN A 60 -12.49 15.26 12.76
CA ASN A 60 -12.44 16.69 13.03
C ASN A 60 -13.58 17.46 12.32
N ASN A 61 -13.88 17.10 11.07
CA ASN A 61 -14.99 17.73 10.34
C ASN A 61 -16.35 17.42 10.98
N PHE A 62 -16.57 16.19 11.42
CA PHE A 62 -17.80 15.82 12.13
C PHE A 62 -17.93 16.53 13.49
N GLU A 63 -16.83 16.69 14.22
CA GLU A 63 -16.81 17.43 15.49
C GLU A 63 -17.16 18.92 15.27
N LEU A 64 -16.63 19.53 14.22
CA LEU A 64 -16.97 20.91 13.85
C LEU A 64 -18.45 21.04 13.47
N GLU A 65 -18.99 20.10 12.69
CA GLU A 65 -20.40 20.08 12.33
C GLU A 65 -21.31 19.91 13.57
N LEU A 66 -20.92 19.00 14.46
CA LEU A 66 -21.64 18.79 15.72
C LEU A 66 -21.68 20.08 16.57
N LYS A 67 -20.56 20.77 16.68
CA LYS A 67 -20.47 22.05 17.41
C LYS A 67 -21.37 23.12 16.79
N GLN A 68 -21.41 23.23 15.47
CA GLN A 68 -22.32 24.15 14.78
C GLN A 68 -23.79 23.83 15.04
N LEU A 69 -24.16 22.54 15.07
CA LEU A 69 -25.54 22.13 15.40
C LEU A 69 -25.90 22.45 16.85
N GLU A 70 -24.96 22.28 17.79
CA GLU A 70 -25.16 22.64 19.19
C GLU A 70 -25.31 24.14 19.38
N GLU A 71 -24.49 24.98 18.72
CA GLU A 71 -24.60 26.43 18.71
C GLU A 71 -25.93 26.89 18.12
N ASN A 72 -26.37 26.32 16.99
CA ASN A 72 -27.65 26.61 16.37
C ASN A 72 -28.81 26.20 17.28
N THR A 73 -28.75 25.07 17.94
CA THR A 73 -29.75 24.61 18.91
C THR A 73 -29.87 25.55 20.09
N ALA A 74 -28.74 26.05 20.62
CA ALA A 74 -28.73 27.05 21.70
C ALA A 74 -29.36 28.35 21.26
N MET A 75 -29.08 28.81 20.02
CA MET A 75 -29.70 30.03 19.47
C MET A 75 -31.22 29.87 19.33
N GLN A 76 -31.70 28.72 18.83
CA GLN A 76 -33.16 28.47 18.73
C GLN A 76 -33.84 28.41 20.11
N LYS A 77 -33.22 27.83 21.14
CA LYS A 77 -33.71 27.88 22.51
C LYS A 77 -33.80 29.29 23.04
N GLY A 78 -32.81 30.15 22.79
CA GLY A 78 -32.85 31.57 23.16
C GLY A 78 -33.97 32.33 22.48
N LYS A 79 -34.29 32.03 21.20
CA LYS A 79 -35.44 32.59 20.51
C LYS A 79 -36.75 32.18 21.18
N ILE A 80 -36.91 30.91 21.53
CA ILE A 80 -38.09 30.41 22.24
C ILE A 80 -38.30 31.16 23.56
N GLU A 81 -37.26 31.40 24.35
CA GLU A 81 -37.33 32.14 25.60
C GLU A 81 -37.77 33.61 25.37
N THR A 82 -37.20 34.25 24.34
CA THR A 82 -37.58 35.63 23.98
C THR A 82 -39.02 35.74 23.50
N SER A 83 -39.49 34.81 22.68
CA SER A 83 -40.87 34.75 22.19
C SER A 83 -41.86 34.48 23.34
N LYS A 84 -41.53 33.55 24.26
CA LYS A 84 -42.34 33.32 25.48
C LYS A 84 -42.48 34.57 26.34
N ALA A 85 -41.39 35.32 26.56
CA ALA A 85 -41.44 36.59 27.31
C ALA A 85 -42.28 37.64 26.61
N LYS A 86 -42.27 37.73 25.28
CA LYS A 86 -43.13 38.63 24.50
C LYS A 86 -44.60 38.23 24.63
N ILE A 87 -44.93 36.96 24.48
CA ILE A 87 -46.28 36.44 24.65
C ILE A 87 -46.83 36.79 26.03
N GLU A 88 -46.04 36.60 27.08
CA GLU A 88 -46.44 36.97 28.44
C GLU A 88 -46.72 38.49 28.57
N LYS A 89 -45.87 39.30 27.96
CA LYS A 89 -46.06 40.78 27.93
C LYS A 89 -47.32 41.16 27.17
N TYR A 90 -47.55 40.55 25.98
CA TYR A 90 -48.73 40.85 25.17
C TYR A 90 -50.02 40.38 25.85
N ASN A 91 -50.04 39.25 26.52
CA ASN A 91 -51.18 38.80 27.33
C ASN A 91 -51.53 39.80 28.45
N LYS A 92 -50.53 40.31 29.20
CA LYS A 92 -50.74 41.34 30.22
C LYS A 92 -51.26 42.62 29.64
N GLN A 93 -50.90 42.98 28.41
CA GLN A 93 -51.46 44.16 27.71
C GLN A 93 -52.87 43.88 27.24
N LEU A 94 -53.17 42.71 26.74
CA LEU A 94 -54.47 42.28 26.23
C LEU A 94 -55.57 42.36 27.31
N ASP A 95 -55.21 42.03 28.59
CA ASP A 95 -56.09 42.14 29.74
C ASP A 95 -56.56 43.60 30.03
N ASN A 96 -55.79 44.61 29.55
CA ASN A 96 -56.06 46.04 29.80
C ASN A 96 -56.61 46.78 28.60
N VAL A 97 -56.78 46.14 27.44
CA VAL A 97 -57.20 46.74 26.18
C VAL A 97 -58.71 46.99 26.18
N ARG A 98 -59.13 48.20 25.74
CA ARG A 98 -60.51 48.58 25.58
C ARG A 98 -60.95 48.83 24.11
N ASN A 99 -59.97 48.73 23.17
CA ASN A 99 -60.18 49.03 21.76
C ASN A 99 -60.08 47.73 20.93
N SER A 100 -61.07 47.39 20.12
CA SER A 100 -61.14 46.20 19.28
C SER A 100 -59.97 46.11 18.31
N LYS A 101 -59.46 47.21 17.74
CA LYS A 101 -58.30 47.20 16.82
C LYS A 101 -56.98 46.82 17.52
N GLU A 102 -56.81 47.30 18.76
CA GLU A 102 -55.62 46.94 19.57
C GLU A 102 -55.69 45.50 20.03
N TYR A 103 -56.86 44.99 20.36
CA TYR A 103 -57.08 43.57 20.67
C TYR A 103 -56.70 42.68 19.49
N ASP A 104 -57.22 43.02 18.27
CA ASP A 104 -56.92 42.24 17.06
C ASP A 104 -55.42 42.26 16.73
N HIS A 105 -54.74 43.40 16.94
CA HIS A 105 -53.28 43.48 16.74
C HIS A 105 -52.51 42.62 17.72
N LEU A 106 -52.77 42.72 19.02
CA LEU A 106 -52.08 41.94 20.05
C LEU A 106 -52.33 40.43 19.90
N SER A 107 -53.58 40.06 19.52
CA SER A 107 -53.90 38.66 19.25
C SER A 107 -53.09 38.08 18.08
N LYS A 108 -52.88 38.84 17.01
CA LYS A 108 -52.06 38.46 15.88
C LYS A 108 -50.56 38.36 16.25
N GLU A 109 -50.08 39.27 17.10
CA GLU A 109 -48.71 39.22 17.60
C GLU A 109 -48.47 37.98 18.48
N ILE A 110 -49.45 37.60 19.31
CA ILE A 110 -49.37 36.38 20.11
C ILE A 110 -49.38 35.15 19.21
N GLU A 111 -50.24 35.13 18.18
CA GLU A 111 -50.27 34.03 17.21
C GLU A 111 -48.94 33.91 16.47
N PHE A 112 -48.36 35.03 16.00
CA PHE A 112 -47.08 35.08 15.33
C PHE A 112 -45.94 34.50 16.22
N GLU A 113 -45.83 35.01 17.46
CA GLU A 113 -44.77 34.51 18.39
C GLU A 113 -44.98 33.02 18.76
N THR A 114 -46.25 32.56 18.80
CA THR A 114 -46.53 31.13 19.02
C THR A 114 -46.07 30.28 17.86
N LEU A 115 -46.30 30.69 16.61
CA LEU A 115 -45.83 30.04 15.41
C LEU A 115 -44.29 30.05 15.32
N GLU A 116 -43.62 31.13 15.74
CA GLU A 116 -42.17 31.22 15.84
C GLU A 116 -41.59 30.20 16.86
N ILE A 117 -42.30 29.99 17.97
CA ILE A 117 -41.92 28.94 18.95
C ILE A 117 -42.06 27.56 18.33
N GLU A 118 -43.16 27.26 17.67
CA GLU A 118 -43.38 25.95 17.02
C GLU A 118 -42.31 25.67 15.94
N LEU A 119 -41.99 26.69 15.13
CA LEU A 119 -40.94 26.61 14.12
C LEU A 119 -39.56 26.34 14.76
N SER A 120 -39.22 27.07 15.81
CA SER A 120 -37.97 26.89 16.54
C SER A 120 -37.87 25.52 17.18
N GLU A 121 -38.95 25.00 17.76
CA GLU A 121 -39.01 23.66 18.32
C GLU A 121 -38.85 22.57 17.24
N LYS A 122 -39.44 22.79 16.04
CA LYS A 122 -39.23 21.90 14.91
C LYS A 122 -37.76 21.88 14.49
N HIS A 123 -37.12 23.03 14.37
CA HIS A 123 -35.69 23.13 14.05
C HIS A 123 -34.82 22.45 15.12
N ILE A 124 -35.10 22.58 16.39
CA ILE A 124 -34.39 21.91 17.48
C ILE A 124 -34.51 20.39 17.33
N ARG A 125 -35.69 19.86 17.03
CA ARG A 125 -35.92 18.43 16.80
C ARG A 125 -35.09 17.91 15.62
N GLU A 126 -35.12 18.62 14.49
CA GLU A 126 -34.35 18.27 13.30
C GLU A 126 -32.82 18.30 13.55
N GLN A 127 -32.35 19.34 14.24
CA GLN A 127 -30.92 19.45 14.62
C GLN A 127 -30.50 18.39 15.61
N SER A 128 -31.35 18.04 16.58
CA SER A 128 -31.09 16.95 17.54
C SER A 128 -30.95 15.60 16.85
N LEU A 129 -31.82 15.28 15.90
CA LEU A 129 -31.71 14.04 15.11
C LEU A 129 -30.40 13.99 14.31
N LYS A 130 -30.03 15.10 13.65
CA LYS A 130 -28.77 15.20 12.93
C LYS A 130 -27.56 15.04 13.87
N ALA A 131 -27.59 15.69 15.03
CA ALA A 131 -26.54 15.58 16.02
C ALA A 131 -26.34 14.14 16.53
N THR A 132 -27.44 13.40 16.70
CA THR A 132 -27.36 11.97 17.08
C THR A 132 -26.68 11.14 16.00
N LEU A 133 -27.06 11.31 14.73
CA LEU A 133 -26.44 10.60 13.59
C LEU A 133 -24.95 10.91 13.46
N ILE A 134 -24.55 12.17 13.65
CA ILE A 134 -23.14 12.58 13.59
C ILE A 134 -22.37 11.96 14.75
N LYS A 135 -22.93 11.89 15.96
CA LYS A 135 -22.29 11.23 17.11
C LYS A 135 -22.04 9.75 16.81
N GLU A 136 -23.01 9.05 16.26
CA GLU A 136 -22.84 7.65 15.84
C GLU A 136 -21.72 7.49 14.78
N GLN A 137 -21.64 8.44 13.83
CA GLN A 137 -20.58 8.44 12.82
C GLN A 137 -19.20 8.71 13.43
N ILE A 138 -19.09 9.60 14.42
CA ILE A 138 -17.85 9.86 15.15
C ILE A 138 -17.41 8.60 15.91
N GLU A 139 -18.33 7.93 16.61
CA GLU A 139 -18.02 6.71 17.35
C GLU A 139 -17.53 5.59 16.41
N ALA A 140 -18.21 5.38 15.28
CA ALA A 140 -17.81 4.40 14.27
C ALA A 140 -16.43 4.74 13.66
N ALA A 141 -16.19 6.03 13.35
CA ALA A 141 -14.91 6.47 12.81
C ALA A 141 -13.76 6.33 13.83
N ASN A 142 -14.01 6.60 15.11
CA ASN A 142 -13.02 6.41 16.18
C ASN A 142 -12.68 4.93 16.40
N LEU A 143 -13.65 4.04 16.31
CA LEU A 143 -13.41 2.60 16.40
C LEU A 143 -12.51 2.16 15.24
N LEU A 144 -12.85 2.56 14.02
CA LEU A 144 -12.06 2.25 12.83
C LEU A 144 -10.63 2.83 12.91
N LEU A 145 -10.49 4.07 13.42
CA LEU A 145 -9.19 4.70 13.64
C LEU A 145 -8.32 3.87 14.59
N LYS A 146 -8.92 3.39 15.70
CA LYS A 146 -8.22 2.56 16.68
C LYS A 146 -7.73 1.25 16.08
N ASP A 147 -8.58 0.57 15.31
CA ASP A 147 -8.24 -0.69 14.64
C ASP A 147 -7.10 -0.46 13.63
N LYS A 148 -7.20 0.56 12.77
CA LYS A 148 -6.16 0.90 11.80
C LYS A 148 -4.84 1.31 12.45
N THR A 149 -4.88 2.00 13.59
CA THR A 149 -3.67 2.37 14.35
C THR A 149 -2.98 1.12 14.92
N SER A 150 -3.75 0.15 15.42
CA SER A 150 -3.21 -1.13 15.88
C SER A 150 -2.56 -1.92 14.73
N ASP A 151 -3.23 -1.97 13.57
CA ASP A 151 -2.69 -2.63 12.37
C ASP A 151 -1.39 -1.97 11.91
N LEU A 152 -1.33 -0.64 11.93
CA LEU A 152 -0.13 0.12 11.60
C LEU A 152 1.05 -0.22 12.53
N GLU A 153 0.81 -0.29 13.85
CA GLU A 153 1.85 -0.67 14.81
C GLU A 153 2.36 -2.09 14.58
N HIS A 154 1.47 -3.03 14.26
CA HIS A 154 1.85 -4.40 13.91
C HIS A 154 2.68 -4.43 12.63
N LYS A 155 2.25 -3.74 11.58
CA LYS A 155 2.98 -3.66 10.30
C LYS A 155 4.35 -2.99 10.43
N LYS A 156 4.47 -1.95 11.25
CA LYS A 156 5.78 -1.30 11.53
C LYS A 156 6.74 -2.26 12.24
N LYS A 157 6.27 -3.03 13.21
CA LYS A 157 7.09 -4.06 13.88
C LYS A 157 7.51 -5.16 12.92
N GLU A 158 6.57 -5.68 12.12
CA GLU A 158 6.85 -6.69 11.11
C GLU A 158 7.91 -6.19 10.10
N LEU A 159 7.81 -4.94 9.66
CA LEU A 159 8.80 -4.32 8.79
C LEU A 159 10.19 -4.27 9.43
N ASP A 160 10.29 -3.83 10.69
CA ASP A 160 11.56 -3.75 11.41
C ASP A 160 12.19 -5.14 11.60
N ASP A 161 11.40 -6.14 11.95
CA ASP A 161 11.85 -7.52 12.11
C ASP A 161 12.37 -8.09 10.77
N ILE A 162 11.60 -7.95 9.69
CA ILE A 162 11.99 -8.40 8.36
C ILE A 162 13.24 -7.66 7.86
N VAL A 163 13.35 -6.36 8.06
CA VAL A 163 14.54 -5.59 7.69
C VAL A 163 15.77 -6.07 8.44
N SER A 164 15.66 -6.33 9.76
CA SER A 164 16.77 -6.79 10.57
C SER A 164 17.22 -8.20 10.20
N GLU A 165 16.30 -9.14 10.05
CA GLU A 165 16.59 -10.53 9.66
C GLU A 165 17.17 -10.65 8.25
N THR A 166 16.55 -9.93 7.31
CA THR A 166 16.95 -10.00 5.90
C THR A 166 18.26 -9.30 5.62
N LYS A 167 18.68 -8.31 6.42
CA LYS A 167 19.96 -7.61 6.25
C LYS A 167 21.15 -8.55 6.41
N ALA A 168 21.16 -9.33 7.46
CA ALA A 168 22.22 -10.32 7.73
C ALA A 168 22.25 -11.44 6.67
N THR A 169 21.07 -11.87 6.20
CA THR A 169 20.95 -12.89 5.15
C THR A 169 21.43 -12.36 3.80
N GLU A 170 21.05 -11.14 3.44
CA GLU A 170 21.51 -10.48 2.21
C GLU A 170 23.03 -10.35 2.17
N GLU A 171 23.66 -9.96 3.28
CA GLU A 171 25.13 -9.84 3.36
C GLU A 171 25.81 -11.19 3.11
N LYS A 172 25.34 -12.25 3.77
CA LYS A 172 25.88 -13.63 3.56
C LYS A 172 25.72 -14.09 2.10
N ILE A 173 24.56 -13.82 1.48
CA ILE A 173 24.30 -14.19 0.09
C ILE A 173 25.17 -13.35 -0.85
N ARG A 174 25.34 -12.06 -0.58
CA ARG A 174 26.20 -11.16 -1.35
C ARG A 174 27.67 -11.60 -1.32
N GLU A 175 28.15 -12.05 -0.17
CA GLU A 175 29.51 -12.64 -0.08
C GLU A 175 29.66 -13.92 -0.91
N LYS A 176 28.64 -14.80 -0.84
CA LYS A 176 28.64 -16.02 -1.66
C LYS A 176 28.58 -15.68 -3.15
N ALA A 177 27.78 -14.71 -3.55
CA ALA A 177 27.72 -14.23 -4.93
C ALA A 177 29.09 -13.68 -5.39
N LYS A 178 29.75 -12.83 -4.59
CA LYS A 178 31.09 -12.31 -4.90
C LYS A 178 32.11 -13.41 -5.05
N LYS A 179 32.14 -14.42 -4.16
CA LYS A 179 33.02 -15.57 -4.27
C LYS A 179 32.75 -16.37 -5.55
N THR A 180 31.50 -16.51 -5.96
CA THR A 180 31.15 -17.21 -7.20
C THR A 180 31.54 -16.38 -8.43
N GLU A 181 31.41 -15.04 -8.38
CA GLU A 181 31.85 -14.16 -9.47
C GLU A 181 33.34 -14.27 -9.77
N THR A 182 34.21 -14.47 -8.75
CA THR A 182 35.64 -14.63 -8.97
C THR A 182 36.02 -15.95 -9.66
N THR A 183 35.15 -16.96 -9.65
CA THR A 183 35.36 -18.23 -10.35
C THR A 183 34.92 -18.20 -11.81
N ILE A 184 34.21 -17.16 -12.24
CA ILE A 184 33.66 -17.02 -13.59
C ILE A 184 34.56 -16.13 -14.45
N GLU A 185 34.77 -16.56 -15.70
CA GLU A 185 35.55 -15.79 -16.67
C GLU A 185 34.97 -14.37 -16.85
N PRO A 186 35.79 -13.29 -16.79
CA PRO A 186 35.31 -11.90 -16.82
C PRO A 186 34.44 -11.57 -18.03
N ARG A 187 34.76 -12.11 -19.20
CA ARG A 187 33.99 -11.91 -20.44
C ARG A 187 32.57 -12.48 -20.32
N LEU A 188 32.48 -13.68 -19.77
CA LEU A 188 31.20 -14.37 -19.57
C LEU A 188 30.33 -13.68 -18.50
N LEU A 189 30.96 -13.21 -17.43
CA LEU A 189 30.31 -12.46 -16.36
C LEU A 189 29.74 -11.14 -16.87
N MET A 190 30.49 -10.40 -17.71
CA MET A 190 29.98 -9.17 -18.32
C MET A 190 28.79 -9.42 -19.25
N ALA A 191 28.85 -10.46 -20.07
CA ALA A 191 27.73 -10.85 -20.94
C ALA A 191 26.49 -11.21 -20.10
N PHE A 192 26.66 -12.02 -19.06
CA PHE A 192 25.60 -12.40 -18.13
C PHE A 192 24.96 -11.18 -17.45
N ARG A 193 25.76 -10.25 -16.90
CA ARG A 193 25.26 -9.03 -16.26
C ARG A 193 24.46 -8.17 -17.23
N ARG A 194 24.89 -8.03 -18.49
CA ARG A 194 24.15 -7.30 -19.53
C ARG A 194 22.82 -7.94 -19.84
N ILE A 195 22.77 -9.27 -20.01
CA ILE A 195 21.54 -10.00 -20.27
C ILE A 195 20.58 -9.85 -19.10
N ARG A 196 21.08 -10.04 -17.87
CA ARG A 196 20.28 -9.91 -16.66
C ARG A 196 19.66 -8.51 -16.49
N LYS A 197 20.43 -7.46 -16.74
CA LYS A 197 19.96 -6.06 -16.66
C LYS A 197 18.80 -5.78 -17.63
N ASN A 198 18.83 -6.39 -18.83
CA ASN A 198 17.82 -6.19 -19.86
C ASN A 198 16.59 -7.11 -19.70
N ALA A 199 16.68 -8.11 -18.85
CA ALA A 199 15.60 -9.07 -18.59
C ALA A 199 14.65 -8.53 -17.51
N ARG A 200 13.34 -8.41 -17.80
CA ARG A 200 12.33 -7.89 -16.85
C ARG A 200 12.31 -8.63 -15.51
N ASN A 201 12.57 -9.94 -15.53
CA ASN A 201 12.59 -10.79 -14.32
C ASN A 201 13.99 -10.97 -13.73
N GLY A 202 14.98 -10.20 -14.17
CA GLY A 202 16.34 -10.30 -13.65
C GLY A 202 17.05 -11.64 -13.92
N LEU A 203 16.57 -12.47 -14.85
CA LEU A 203 17.15 -13.78 -15.14
C LEU A 203 18.05 -13.70 -16.38
N GLY A 204 19.36 -13.92 -16.20
CA GLY A 204 20.35 -13.96 -17.30
C GLY A 204 20.59 -15.36 -17.82
N ILE A 205 20.47 -16.40 -16.97
CA ILE A 205 20.52 -17.82 -17.31
C ILE A 205 19.24 -18.49 -16.84
N VAL A 206 18.68 -19.38 -17.66
CA VAL A 206 17.39 -20.04 -17.40
C VAL A 206 17.44 -21.50 -17.80
N PRO A 207 16.79 -22.40 -17.05
CA PRO A 207 16.66 -23.80 -17.45
C PRO A 207 15.66 -23.94 -18.61
N ILE A 208 15.78 -25.01 -19.34
CA ILE A 208 14.76 -25.44 -20.30
C ILE A 208 13.60 -26.05 -19.51
N GLN A 209 12.38 -25.67 -19.81
CA GLN A 209 11.16 -26.24 -19.22
C GLN A 209 10.21 -26.72 -20.32
N ARG A 210 9.87 -28.00 -20.31
CA ARG A 210 8.92 -28.60 -21.30
C ARG A 210 9.29 -28.29 -22.75
N GLY A 211 10.57 -28.31 -23.09
CA GLY A 211 11.05 -27.99 -24.43
C GLY A 211 10.98 -26.53 -24.84
N ALA A 212 10.78 -25.62 -23.87
CA ALA A 212 10.75 -24.19 -24.07
C ALA A 212 11.78 -23.46 -23.19
N CYS A 213 12.12 -22.24 -23.57
CA CYS A 213 13.01 -21.36 -22.77
C CYS A 213 12.33 -20.94 -21.48
N GLY A 214 12.91 -21.25 -20.31
CA GLY A 214 12.36 -20.88 -18.99
C GLY A 214 12.27 -19.36 -18.70
N GLY A 215 12.66 -18.51 -19.66
CA GLY A 215 12.59 -17.06 -19.51
C GLY A 215 11.61 -16.34 -20.41
N CYS A 216 11.42 -16.79 -21.65
CA CYS A 216 10.46 -16.21 -22.62
C CYS A 216 9.40 -17.21 -23.09
N PHE A 217 9.52 -18.47 -22.65
CA PHE A 217 8.60 -19.58 -22.94
C PHE A 217 8.45 -19.92 -24.43
N ASN A 218 9.31 -19.39 -25.29
CA ASN A 218 9.35 -19.78 -26.69
C ASN A 218 9.91 -21.19 -26.84
N LYS A 219 9.30 -21.98 -27.76
CA LYS A 219 9.65 -23.35 -28.04
C LYS A 219 11.05 -23.45 -28.64
N ILE A 220 11.83 -24.42 -28.19
CA ILE A 220 13.21 -24.66 -28.62
C ILE A 220 13.21 -25.88 -29.57
N PRO A 221 13.87 -25.82 -30.74
CA PRO A 221 14.00 -26.96 -31.64
C PRO A 221 14.64 -28.16 -30.93
N PRO A 222 14.20 -29.41 -31.19
CA PRO A 222 14.70 -30.60 -30.51
C PRO A 222 16.22 -30.78 -30.58
N GLN A 223 16.82 -30.46 -31.71
CA GLN A 223 18.25 -30.53 -31.91
C GLN A 223 19.02 -29.62 -30.95
N LYS A 224 18.53 -28.38 -30.73
CA LYS A 224 19.13 -27.45 -29.77
C LYS A 224 18.93 -27.91 -28.32
N GLN A 225 17.78 -28.53 -28.00
CA GLN A 225 17.57 -29.13 -26.69
C GLN A 225 18.63 -30.21 -26.38
N MET A 226 18.95 -31.05 -27.35
CA MET A 226 20.03 -32.06 -27.22
C MET A 226 21.42 -31.44 -27.03
N ASP A 227 21.71 -30.37 -27.79
CA ASP A 227 23.00 -29.68 -27.64
C ASP A 227 23.14 -29.02 -26.25
N ILE A 228 22.04 -28.48 -25.68
CA ILE A 228 22.01 -27.90 -24.36
C ILE A 228 22.19 -28.99 -23.29
N LYS A 229 21.54 -30.14 -23.46
CA LYS A 229 21.70 -31.29 -22.57
C LYS A 229 23.13 -31.83 -22.55
N LEU A 230 23.83 -31.82 -23.70
CA LEU A 230 25.22 -32.23 -23.78
C LEU A 230 26.21 -31.29 -23.07
N GLY A 231 25.82 -30.03 -22.81
CA GLY A 231 26.61 -29.07 -22.05
C GLY A 231 27.97 -28.67 -22.66
N LYS A 232 28.24 -29.00 -23.93
CA LYS A 232 29.55 -28.77 -24.58
C LYS A 232 29.75 -27.33 -25.04
N LYS A 233 28.67 -26.55 -25.17
CA LYS A 233 28.68 -25.16 -25.66
C LYS A 233 27.71 -24.33 -24.88
N ILE A 234 28.02 -23.02 -24.72
CA ILE A 234 27.10 -22.03 -24.16
C ILE A 234 26.10 -21.65 -25.25
N ILE A 235 24.83 -21.98 -25.06
CA ILE A 235 23.75 -21.73 -26.01
C ILE A 235 22.83 -20.66 -25.46
N VAL A 236 22.53 -19.65 -26.29
CA VAL A 236 21.62 -18.55 -25.94
C VAL A 236 20.30 -18.70 -26.67
N CYS A 237 19.23 -18.25 -26.04
CA CYS A 237 17.91 -18.21 -26.65
C CYS A 237 17.86 -17.16 -27.77
N GLU A 238 17.45 -17.55 -28.99
CA GLU A 238 17.39 -16.65 -30.14
C GLU A 238 16.37 -15.53 -29.98
N TYR A 239 15.32 -15.75 -29.17
CA TYR A 239 14.25 -14.79 -28.95
C TYR A 239 14.56 -13.76 -27.87
N CYS A 240 15.15 -14.18 -26.74
CA CYS A 240 15.36 -13.30 -25.59
C CYS A 240 16.83 -13.13 -25.18
N GLY A 241 17.77 -13.81 -25.84
CA GLY A 241 19.20 -13.69 -25.60
C GLY A 241 19.71 -14.27 -24.27
N ARG A 242 18.86 -14.91 -23.47
CA ARG A 242 19.26 -15.54 -22.20
C ARG A 242 20.08 -16.80 -22.46
N VAL A 243 21.04 -17.05 -21.60
CA VAL A 243 21.78 -18.31 -21.60
C VAL A 243 20.86 -19.45 -21.17
N MET A 244 20.89 -20.56 -21.87
CA MET A 244 20.09 -21.75 -21.55
C MET A 244 20.95 -22.81 -20.89
N ILE A 245 20.38 -23.46 -19.85
CA ILE A 245 21.00 -24.55 -19.13
C ILE A 245 20.06 -25.76 -19.06
N ASP A 246 20.61 -26.95 -19.03
CA ASP A 246 19.83 -28.16 -18.81
C ASP A 246 19.27 -28.19 -17.37
N PRO A 247 18.00 -28.62 -17.16
CA PRO A 247 17.41 -28.72 -15.82
C PRO A 247 18.20 -29.58 -14.84
N GLU A 248 18.78 -30.71 -15.30
CA GLU A 248 19.59 -31.57 -14.45
C GLU A 248 20.87 -30.87 -13.98
N MET A 249 21.55 -30.12 -14.88
CA MET A 249 22.71 -29.29 -14.53
C MET A 249 22.35 -28.13 -13.60
N ALA A 250 21.15 -27.62 -13.68
CA ALA A 250 20.61 -26.56 -12.79
C ALA A 250 20.19 -27.11 -11.41
N GLY A 251 20.23 -28.44 -11.20
CA GLY A 251 19.76 -29.08 -9.97
C GLY A 251 18.24 -29.09 -9.82
N ILE A 252 17.51 -28.88 -10.91
CA ILE A 252 16.04 -28.92 -10.95
C ILE A 252 15.64 -30.34 -11.38
N VAL A 253 15.18 -31.14 -10.43
CA VAL A 253 14.59 -32.45 -10.72
C VAL A 253 13.15 -32.20 -11.17
N GLU A 254 12.85 -32.49 -12.44
CA GLU A 254 11.44 -32.53 -12.90
C GLU A 254 10.73 -33.66 -12.14
N LYS A 255 9.68 -33.26 -11.38
CA LYS A 255 8.76 -34.21 -10.74
C LYS A 255 7.72 -34.67 -11.76
#